data_027932bb640386cb864824074d5361fc
#
_entry.id   027932bb640386cb864824074d5361fc
#
_cell.length_a   1.000
_cell.length_b   1.000
_cell.length_c   1.000
_cell.angle_alpha   90.00
_cell.angle_beta   90.00
_cell.angle_gamma   90.00
#
_symmetry.space_group_name_H-M   'P 1'
#
loop_
_entity.id
_entity.type
_entity.pdbx_description
1 polymer ?
#
loop_
_entity_poly.entity_id
_entity_poly.type
_entity_poly.pdbx_seq_one_letter_code
_entity_poly.pdbx_strand_id
1 'polypeptide(L)'
;FGFVGGPGLVCSIGVSSFWMVVISSTGYALGFFLVAKRIRMIAELYDCLSLPDVVAARYGSQTVRFLIAITIVLGVMGYLATQILAMAVVMQAILSGTEMFAEVGLVTCVVISSAVMIFYCVTGGIIASVYTDVVQGMIMIIAGTLILFTAMAVFDGGMQEATSIILADDSEAIMPWGAAGIMASLGWFFVFGLGLAGQPHIITKMMMNKNIRDNRTILPMSLFGYVMAALLWISIGIVMRAAVIDGM
;
A
#
# COMPACT_ATOMS: atom_id res chain seq x y z
N PHE A 1 -3.03 -2.82 -1.51
CA PHE A 1 -1.78 -3.58 -1.47
C PHE A 1 -1.66 -4.41 -0.19
N GLY A 2 -1.76 -3.80 0.98
CA GLY A 2 -1.50 -4.45 2.27
C GLY A 2 -2.41 -5.63 2.64
N PHE A 3 -3.54 -5.83 1.98
CA PHE A 3 -4.48 -6.90 2.32
C PHE A 3 -4.54 -8.04 1.27
N VAL A 4 -4.24 -7.74 0.02
CA VAL A 4 -4.26 -8.72 -1.08
C VAL A 4 -2.89 -8.86 -1.71
N GLY A 5 -2.33 -7.75 -2.19
CA GLY A 5 -1.06 -7.77 -2.91
C GLY A 5 0.15 -8.10 -2.03
N GLY A 6 0.16 -7.64 -0.78
CA GLY A 6 1.25 -7.93 0.17
C GLY A 6 1.35 -9.41 0.52
N PRO A 7 0.29 -10.01 1.08
CA PRO A 7 0.27 -11.45 1.36
C PRO A 7 0.55 -12.30 0.12
N GLY A 8 -0.03 -11.95 -1.04
CA GLY A 8 0.22 -12.65 -2.29
C GLY A 8 1.69 -12.58 -2.74
N LEU A 9 2.34 -11.43 -2.55
CA LEU A 9 3.76 -11.30 -2.84
C LEU A 9 4.62 -12.18 -1.91
N VAL A 10 4.32 -12.20 -0.61
CA VAL A 10 5.02 -13.06 0.35
C VAL A 10 4.81 -14.54 0.02
N CYS A 11 3.60 -14.90 -0.38
CA CYS A 11 3.30 -16.25 -0.83
C CYS A 11 4.17 -16.66 -2.03
N SER A 12 4.44 -15.75 -2.97
CA SER A 12 5.21 -16.03 -4.17
C SER A 12 6.74 -16.02 -3.97
N ILE A 13 7.28 -15.03 -3.26
CA ILE A 13 8.74 -14.81 -3.11
C ILE A 13 9.27 -15.01 -1.70
N GLY A 14 8.40 -15.35 -0.74
CA GLY A 14 8.78 -15.64 0.64
C GLY A 14 9.26 -14.42 1.44
N VAL A 15 10.14 -14.70 2.40
CA VAL A 15 10.66 -13.73 3.38
C VAL A 15 11.49 -12.61 2.74
N SER A 16 12.05 -12.83 1.54
CA SER A 16 12.77 -11.79 0.80
C SER A 16 11.93 -10.52 0.55
N SER A 17 10.58 -10.65 0.54
CA SER A 17 9.64 -9.52 0.49
C SER A 17 9.79 -8.52 1.66
N PHE A 18 10.40 -8.92 2.78
CA PHE A 18 10.67 -8.05 3.93
C PHE A 18 11.54 -6.85 3.55
N TRP A 19 12.46 -7.02 2.61
CA TRP A 19 13.28 -5.89 2.12
C TRP A 19 12.46 -4.78 1.52
N MET A 20 11.34 -5.10 0.88
CA MET A 20 10.43 -4.08 0.36
C MET A 20 9.85 -3.21 1.49
N VAL A 21 9.56 -3.79 2.67
CA VAL A 21 9.07 -3.04 3.84
C VAL A 21 10.13 -2.09 4.38
N VAL A 22 11.35 -2.58 4.56
CA VAL A 22 12.49 -1.78 5.05
C VAL A 22 12.77 -0.61 4.10
N ILE A 23 12.81 -0.89 2.81
CA ILE A 23 13.07 0.10 1.77
C ILE A 23 11.94 1.13 1.68
N SER A 24 10.69 0.69 1.72
CA SER A 24 9.53 1.59 1.72
C SER A 24 9.50 2.49 2.96
N SER A 25 9.81 1.95 4.13
CA SER A 25 9.95 2.74 5.37
C SER A 25 11.00 3.83 5.23
N THR A 26 12.13 3.50 4.61
CA THR A 26 13.19 4.48 4.27
C THR A 26 12.67 5.53 3.29
N GLY A 27 11.88 5.14 2.28
CA GLY A 27 11.24 6.04 1.33
C GLY A 27 10.29 7.04 2.00
N TYR A 28 9.45 6.58 2.94
CA TYR A 28 8.63 7.47 3.76
C TYR A 28 9.50 8.48 4.53
N ALA A 29 10.53 8.01 5.22
CA ALA A 29 11.44 8.89 5.96
C ALA A 29 12.10 9.94 5.05
N LEU A 30 12.61 9.53 3.89
CA LEU A 30 13.19 10.44 2.89
C LEU A 30 12.19 11.49 2.41
N GLY A 31 10.94 11.10 2.11
CA GLY A 31 9.87 12.00 1.73
C GLY A 31 9.60 13.07 2.79
N PHE A 32 9.47 12.66 4.05
CA PHE A 32 9.27 13.60 5.15
C PHE A 32 10.46 14.53 5.38
N PHE A 33 11.68 14.02 5.35
CA PHE A 33 12.87 14.85 5.59
C PHE A 33 13.17 15.81 4.44
N LEU A 34 13.12 15.34 3.21
CA LEU A 34 13.54 16.11 2.05
C LEU A 34 12.43 16.98 1.48
N VAL A 35 11.19 16.51 1.51
CA VAL A 35 10.09 17.06 0.71
C VAL A 35 9.06 17.78 1.57
N ALA A 36 8.58 17.16 2.66
CA ALA A 36 7.41 17.62 3.40
C ALA A 36 7.50 19.08 3.87
N LYS A 37 8.59 19.44 4.54
CA LYS A 37 8.78 20.82 5.06
C LYS A 37 8.82 21.85 3.94
N ARG A 38 9.55 21.55 2.87
CA ARG A 38 9.75 22.50 1.75
C ARG A 38 8.46 22.72 0.98
N ILE A 39 7.74 21.64 0.68
CA ILE A 39 6.45 21.72 -0.03
C ILE A 39 5.41 22.44 0.81
N ARG A 40 5.30 22.13 2.12
CA ARG A 40 4.36 22.82 3.00
C ARG A 40 4.62 24.32 3.08
N MET A 41 5.90 24.74 3.17
CA MET A 41 6.28 26.16 3.18
C MET A 41 5.87 26.87 1.89
N ILE A 42 6.14 26.27 0.72
CA ILE A 42 5.77 26.87 -0.57
C ILE A 42 4.24 26.92 -0.69
N ALA A 43 3.54 25.85 -0.31
CA ALA A 43 2.10 25.79 -0.36
C ALA A 43 1.44 26.90 0.48
N GLU A 44 1.99 27.18 1.66
CA GLU A 44 1.49 28.23 2.56
C GLU A 44 1.81 29.63 2.06
N LEU A 45 2.99 29.85 1.48
CA LEU A 45 3.42 31.16 0.97
C LEU A 45 2.66 31.60 -0.31
N TYR A 46 2.28 30.64 -1.14
CA TYR A 46 1.66 30.90 -2.44
C TYR A 46 0.21 30.40 -2.55
N ASP A 47 -0.41 30.03 -1.44
CA ASP A 47 -1.78 29.48 -1.39
C ASP A 47 -2.02 28.35 -2.40
N CYS A 48 -1.05 27.45 -2.54
CA CYS A 48 -1.13 26.35 -3.50
C CYS A 48 -2.04 25.23 -2.99
N LEU A 49 -2.99 24.80 -3.82
CA LEU A 49 -3.93 23.72 -3.51
C LEU A 49 -3.47 22.35 -4.01
N SER A 50 -2.57 22.32 -4.98
CA SER A 50 -2.13 21.08 -5.61
C SER A 50 -0.60 21.03 -5.78
N LEU A 51 -0.05 19.83 -5.94
CA LEU A 51 1.38 19.66 -6.21
C LEU A 51 1.84 20.36 -7.50
N PRO A 52 1.11 20.34 -8.62
CA PRO A 52 1.43 21.14 -9.80
C PRO A 52 1.52 22.64 -9.53
N ASP A 53 0.68 23.18 -8.62
CA ASP A 53 0.72 24.60 -8.25
C ASP A 53 2.01 24.95 -7.48
N VAL A 54 2.42 24.08 -6.56
CA VAL A 54 3.67 24.25 -5.80
C VAL A 54 4.88 24.31 -6.73
N VAL A 55 4.90 23.42 -7.74
CA VAL A 55 6.00 23.40 -8.71
C VAL A 55 5.94 24.62 -9.64
N ALA A 56 4.75 25.02 -10.08
CA ALA A 56 4.57 26.23 -10.86
C ALA A 56 5.01 27.49 -10.09
N ALA A 57 4.66 27.60 -8.83
CA ALA A 57 5.11 28.69 -7.96
C ALA A 57 6.64 28.73 -7.83
N ARG A 58 7.27 27.55 -7.73
CA ARG A 58 8.74 27.44 -7.62
C ARG A 58 9.48 27.85 -8.89
N TYR A 59 8.96 27.50 -10.08
CA TYR A 59 9.62 27.72 -11.36
C TYR A 59 9.06 28.89 -12.16
N GLY A 60 7.97 29.51 -11.72
CA GLY A 60 7.33 30.65 -12.40
C GLY A 60 6.76 30.31 -13.80
N SER A 61 6.40 29.05 -14.07
CA SER A 61 6.02 28.59 -15.41
C SER A 61 4.73 27.78 -15.44
N GLN A 62 3.75 28.23 -16.23
CA GLN A 62 2.50 27.49 -16.45
C GLN A 62 2.71 26.22 -17.31
N THR A 63 3.69 26.22 -18.18
CA THR A 63 4.04 25.03 -18.98
C THR A 63 4.52 23.89 -18.07
N VAL A 64 5.34 24.21 -17.07
CA VAL A 64 5.80 23.24 -16.07
C VAL A 64 4.62 22.71 -15.24
N ARG A 65 3.68 23.56 -14.85
CA ARG A 65 2.43 23.15 -14.17
C ARG A 65 1.67 22.11 -14.98
N PHE A 66 1.48 22.38 -16.27
CA PHE A 66 0.74 21.49 -17.16
C PHE A 66 1.45 20.13 -17.36
N LEU A 67 2.76 20.15 -17.60
CA LEU A 67 3.56 18.93 -17.75
C LEU A 67 3.53 18.05 -16.49
N ILE A 68 3.68 18.66 -15.32
CA ILE A 68 3.59 17.93 -14.05
C ILE A 68 2.20 17.37 -13.83
N ALA A 69 1.14 18.11 -14.14
CA ALA A 69 -0.23 17.62 -14.02
C ALA A 69 -0.46 16.38 -14.89
N ILE A 70 -0.01 16.40 -16.15
CA ILE A 70 -0.09 15.22 -17.03
C ILE A 70 0.71 14.05 -16.48
N THR A 71 1.94 14.27 -16.03
CA THR A 71 2.79 13.21 -15.48
C THR A 71 2.13 12.56 -14.26
N ILE A 72 1.53 13.36 -13.35
CA ILE A 72 0.80 12.87 -12.19
C ILE A 72 -0.41 12.04 -12.62
N VAL A 73 -1.21 12.55 -13.57
CA VAL A 73 -2.40 11.82 -14.06
C VAL A 73 -2.00 10.45 -14.63
N LEU A 74 -0.99 10.41 -15.50
CA LEU A 74 -0.52 9.16 -16.10
C LEU A 74 0.00 8.17 -15.04
N GLY A 75 0.79 8.64 -14.09
CA GLY A 75 1.29 7.80 -12.99
C GLY A 75 0.18 7.28 -12.08
N VAL A 76 -0.78 8.14 -11.73
CA VAL A 76 -1.90 7.78 -10.87
C VAL A 76 -2.89 6.84 -11.56
N MET A 77 -3.10 6.95 -12.87
CA MET A 77 -3.96 6.02 -13.63
C MET A 77 -3.49 4.57 -13.49
N GLY A 78 -2.19 4.29 -13.65
CA GLY A 78 -1.65 2.96 -13.46
C GLY A 78 -1.84 2.44 -12.04
N TYR A 79 -1.62 3.29 -11.04
CA TYR A 79 -1.85 2.95 -9.65
C TYR A 79 -3.33 2.66 -9.34
N LEU A 80 -4.25 3.49 -9.83
CA LEU A 80 -5.70 3.30 -9.63
C LEU A 80 -6.20 2.03 -10.30
N ALA A 81 -5.72 1.70 -11.50
CA ALA A 81 -6.10 0.49 -12.20
C ALA A 81 -5.83 -0.77 -11.36
N THR A 82 -4.66 -0.85 -10.73
CA THR A 82 -4.30 -1.98 -9.86
C THR A 82 -5.16 -2.04 -8.59
N GLN A 83 -5.53 -0.89 -8.02
CA GLN A 83 -6.40 -0.85 -6.83
C GLN A 83 -7.83 -1.28 -7.16
N ILE A 84 -8.39 -0.80 -8.26
CA ILE A 84 -9.73 -1.18 -8.72
C ILE A 84 -9.79 -2.69 -9.03
N LEU A 85 -8.76 -3.20 -9.72
CA LEU A 85 -8.67 -4.63 -10.02
C LEU A 85 -8.61 -5.48 -8.75
N ALA A 86 -7.77 -5.10 -7.78
CA ALA A 86 -7.67 -5.81 -6.51
C ALA A 86 -9.01 -5.83 -5.76
N MET A 87 -9.73 -4.70 -5.73
CA MET A 87 -11.04 -4.59 -5.11
C MET A 87 -12.09 -5.46 -5.83
N ALA A 88 -12.06 -5.50 -7.16
CA ALA A 88 -12.96 -6.30 -7.97
C ALA A 88 -12.72 -7.80 -7.78
N VAL A 89 -11.46 -8.24 -7.71
CA VAL A 89 -11.10 -9.65 -7.45
C VAL A 89 -11.60 -10.12 -6.08
N VAL A 90 -11.40 -9.31 -5.04
CA VAL A 90 -11.92 -9.63 -3.70
C VAL A 90 -13.45 -9.69 -3.71
N MET A 91 -14.10 -8.71 -4.34
CA MET A 91 -15.56 -8.67 -4.46
C MET A 91 -16.07 -9.89 -5.21
N GLN A 92 -15.44 -10.28 -6.30
CA GLN A 92 -15.79 -11.48 -7.06
C GLN A 92 -15.64 -12.74 -6.19
N ALA A 93 -14.52 -12.88 -5.45
CA ALA A 93 -14.29 -14.03 -4.59
C ALA A 93 -15.34 -14.16 -3.48
N ILE A 94 -15.80 -13.03 -2.92
CA ILE A 94 -16.87 -13.03 -1.91
C ILE A 94 -18.23 -13.39 -2.53
N LEU A 95 -18.55 -12.80 -3.68
CA LEU A 95 -19.84 -13.02 -4.35
C LEU A 95 -19.98 -14.42 -4.91
N SER A 96 -18.91 -14.98 -5.49
CA SER A 96 -18.91 -16.34 -6.03
C SER A 96 -19.13 -17.42 -4.97
N GLY A 97 -18.88 -17.11 -3.69
CA GLY A 97 -19.23 -17.98 -2.57
C GLY A 97 -20.74 -18.02 -2.23
N THR A 98 -21.56 -17.17 -2.87
CA THR A 98 -23.03 -17.15 -2.68
C THR A 98 -23.73 -17.70 -3.91
N GLU A 99 -24.66 -18.63 -3.72
CA GLU A 99 -25.40 -19.29 -4.82
C GLU A 99 -26.09 -18.29 -5.77
N MET A 100 -26.56 -17.15 -5.24
CA MET A 100 -27.25 -16.11 -6.01
C MET A 100 -26.33 -15.37 -7.00
N PHE A 101 -25.04 -15.29 -6.73
CA PHE A 101 -24.05 -14.50 -7.47
C PHE A 101 -22.87 -15.33 -8.01
N ALA A 102 -23.02 -16.66 -8.06
CA ALA A 102 -21.96 -17.59 -8.44
C ALA A 102 -21.36 -17.31 -9.84
N GLU A 103 -22.14 -16.72 -10.76
CA GLU A 103 -21.73 -16.42 -12.14
C GLU A 103 -21.32 -14.96 -12.37
N VAL A 104 -21.10 -14.16 -11.31
CA VAL A 104 -20.75 -12.74 -11.49
C VAL A 104 -19.35 -12.61 -12.10
N GLY A 105 -19.29 -12.03 -13.29
CA GLY A 105 -18.04 -11.78 -14.01
C GLY A 105 -17.19 -10.69 -13.37
N LEU A 106 -15.86 -10.80 -13.52
CA LEU A 106 -14.89 -9.82 -13.01
C LEU A 106 -15.21 -8.40 -13.50
N VAL A 107 -15.63 -8.23 -14.75
CA VAL A 107 -15.97 -6.91 -15.32
C VAL A 107 -17.11 -6.24 -14.55
N THR A 108 -18.14 -7.00 -14.17
CA THR A 108 -19.25 -6.49 -13.36
C THR A 108 -18.76 -6.00 -12.00
N CYS A 109 -17.87 -6.77 -11.35
CA CYS A 109 -17.25 -6.36 -10.09
C CYS A 109 -16.39 -5.08 -10.24
N VAL A 110 -15.65 -4.94 -11.34
CA VAL A 110 -14.89 -3.71 -11.65
C VAL A 110 -15.82 -2.51 -11.78
N VAL A 111 -16.93 -2.64 -12.51
CA VAL A 111 -17.89 -1.54 -12.70
C VAL A 111 -18.53 -1.13 -11.39
N ILE A 112 -19.01 -2.10 -10.60
CA ILE A 112 -19.65 -1.81 -9.30
C ILE A 112 -18.65 -1.14 -8.34
N SER A 113 -17.46 -1.71 -8.19
CA SER A 113 -16.41 -1.18 -7.32
C SER A 113 -16.01 0.24 -7.72
N SER A 114 -15.85 0.50 -9.03
CA SER A 114 -15.53 1.83 -9.55
C SER A 114 -16.67 2.83 -9.31
N ALA A 115 -17.92 2.42 -9.53
CA ALA A 115 -19.08 3.28 -9.31
C ALA A 115 -19.20 3.71 -7.84
N VAL A 116 -19.05 2.77 -6.89
CA VAL A 116 -19.05 3.07 -5.46
C VAL A 116 -17.92 4.03 -5.09
N MET A 117 -16.70 3.77 -5.60
CA MET A 117 -15.55 4.63 -5.34
C MET A 117 -15.77 6.06 -5.86
N ILE A 118 -16.25 6.20 -7.10
CA ILE A 118 -16.53 7.51 -7.71
C ILE A 118 -17.62 8.23 -6.91
N PHE A 119 -18.68 7.52 -6.53
CA PHE A 119 -19.79 8.11 -5.78
C PHE A 119 -19.31 8.75 -4.47
N TYR A 120 -18.58 8.01 -3.63
CA TYR A 120 -18.16 8.60 -2.35
C TYR A 120 -17.05 9.65 -2.51
N CYS A 121 -16.19 9.55 -3.52
CA CYS A 121 -15.19 10.58 -3.80
C CYS A 121 -15.82 11.90 -4.27
N VAL A 122 -16.84 11.82 -5.11
CA VAL A 122 -17.54 13.02 -5.63
C VAL A 122 -18.40 13.69 -4.54
N THR A 123 -19.11 12.88 -3.74
CA THR A 123 -20.00 13.41 -2.71
C THR A 123 -19.28 13.91 -1.47
N GLY A 124 -18.19 13.25 -1.07
CA GLY A 124 -17.51 13.50 0.19
C GLY A 124 -16.23 14.34 0.11
N GLY A 125 -15.66 14.46 -1.08
CA GLY A 125 -14.41 15.20 -1.29
C GLY A 125 -13.23 14.63 -0.49
N ILE A 126 -12.18 15.45 -0.33
CA ILE A 126 -10.91 15.04 0.29
C ILE A 126 -11.05 14.78 1.82
N ILE A 127 -11.93 15.49 2.49
CA ILE A 127 -12.14 15.34 3.93
C ILE A 127 -12.78 13.98 4.24
N ALA A 128 -13.82 13.62 3.51
CA ALA A 128 -14.45 12.31 3.65
C ALA A 128 -13.47 11.17 3.32
N SER A 129 -12.62 11.35 2.30
CA SER A 129 -11.57 10.37 1.98
C SER A 129 -10.61 10.14 3.15
N VAL A 130 -10.19 11.20 3.86
CA VAL A 130 -9.30 11.04 5.04
C VAL A 130 -10.00 10.29 6.17
N TYR A 131 -11.28 10.60 6.46
CA TYR A 131 -12.02 9.87 7.50
C TYR A 131 -12.25 8.40 7.14
N THR A 132 -12.59 8.11 5.88
CA THR A 132 -12.74 6.73 5.41
C THR A 132 -11.42 5.97 5.47
N ASP A 133 -10.29 6.59 5.13
CA ASP A 133 -8.96 5.99 5.26
C ASP A 133 -8.66 5.56 6.71
N VAL A 134 -9.01 6.40 7.70
CA VAL A 134 -8.82 6.08 9.13
C VAL A 134 -9.68 4.88 9.54
N VAL A 135 -10.97 4.89 9.20
CA VAL A 135 -11.89 3.79 9.55
C VAL A 135 -11.47 2.50 8.87
N GLN A 136 -11.16 2.54 7.58
CA GLN A 136 -10.69 1.38 6.84
C GLN A 136 -9.35 0.85 7.38
N GLY A 137 -8.43 1.74 7.76
CA GLY A 137 -7.17 1.36 8.39
C GLY A 137 -7.36 0.62 9.71
N MET A 138 -8.29 1.08 10.56
CA MET A 138 -8.64 0.37 11.80
C MET A 138 -9.25 -1.00 11.53
N ILE A 139 -10.20 -1.08 10.59
CA ILE A 139 -10.80 -2.36 10.17
C ILE A 139 -9.74 -3.31 9.64
N MET A 140 -8.79 -2.82 8.82
CA MET A 140 -7.69 -3.63 8.30
C MET A 140 -6.82 -4.21 9.41
N ILE A 141 -6.47 -3.42 10.42
CA ILE A 141 -5.64 -3.90 11.55
C ILE A 141 -6.40 -4.98 12.33
N ILE A 142 -7.67 -4.75 12.65
CA ILE A 142 -8.50 -5.71 13.38
C ILE A 142 -8.67 -7.01 12.56
N ALA A 143 -9.10 -6.89 11.30
CA ALA A 143 -9.31 -8.04 10.43
C ALA A 143 -8.01 -8.80 10.16
N GLY A 144 -6.91 -8.10 9.88
CA GLY A 144 -5.60 -8.73 9.68
C GLY A 144 -5.11 -9.47 10.92
N THR A 145 -5.33 -8.91 12.11
CA THR A 145 -4.99 -9.56 13.37
C THR A 145 -5.83 -10.82 13.60
N LEU A 146 -7.14 -10.76 13.35
CA LEU A 146 -8.02 -11.92 13.46
C LEU A 146 -7.64 -13.02 12.46
N ILE A 147 -7.40 -12.66 11.20
CA ILE A 147 -6.95 -13.61 10.18
C ILE A 147 -5.63 -14.26 10.58
N LEU A 148 -4.68 -13.49 11.11
CA LEU A 148 -3.41 -14.05 11.58
C LEU A 148 -3.62 -15.06 12.70
N PHE A 149 -4.42 -14.74 13.71
CA PHE A 149 -4.69 -15.67 14.81
C PHE A 149 -5.41 -16.94 14.35
N THR A 150 -6.42 -16.81 13.50
CA THR A 150 -7.12 -17.97 12.93
C THR A 150 -6.20 -18.82 12.06
N ALA A 151 -5.38 -18.20 11.23
CA ALA A 151 -4.44 -18.90 10.37
C ALA A 151 -3.33 -19.61 11.19
N MET A 152 -2.84 -18.99 12.26
CA MET A 152 -1.89 -19.65 13.17
C MET A 152 -2.52 -20.80 13.95
N ALA A 153 -3.82 -20.77 14.24
CA ALA A 153 -4.52 -21.84 14.92
C ALA A 153 -4.75 -23.09 14.05
N VAL A 154 -4.57 -22.97 12.72
CA VAL A 154 -4.63 -24.11 11.80
C VAL A 154 -3.41 -25.03 11.96
N PHE A 155 -2.26 -24.48 12.37
CA PHE A 155 -1.04 -25.24 12.61
C PHE A 155 -0.83 -25.43 14.12
N ASP A 156 -0.70 -26.67 14.58
CA ASP A 156 -0.51 -27.00 15.99
C ASP A 156 0.76 -26.37 16.59
N GLY A 157 1.83 -26.27 15.78
CA GLY A 157 3.06 -25.55 16.11
C GLY A 157 3.08 -24.07 15.72
N GLY A 158 1.96 -23.49 15.24
CA GLY A 158 1.84 -22.09 14.86
C GLY A 158 2.81 -21.67 13.75
N MET A 159 3.41 -20.49 13.88
CA MET A 159 4.34 -19.93 12.89
C MET A 159 5.59 -20.80 12.68
N GLN A 160 6.04 -21.52 13.70
CA GLN A 160 7.22 -22.39 13.59
C GLN A 160 6.94 -23.56 12.66
N GLU A 161 5.80 -24.19 12.78
CA GLU A 161 5.38 -25.28 11.90
C GLU A 161 5.17 -24.80 10.48
N ALA A 162 4.43 -23.71 10.28
CA ALA A 162 4.27 -23.07 8.97
C ALA A 162 5.63 -22.80 8.28
N THR A 163 6.60 -22.29 9.03
CA THR A 163 7.94 -22.01 8.53
C THR A 163 8.69 -23.30 8.19
N SER A 164 8.54 -24.37 8.97
CA SER A 164 9.18 -25.66 8.72
C SER A 164 8.64 -26.35 7.46
N ILE A 165 7.34 -26.22 7.19
CA ILE A 165 6.70 -26.73 5.97
C ILE A 165 7.29 -26.03 4.74
N ILE A 166 7.39 -24.70 4.79
CA ILE A 166 8.00 -23.95 3.67
C ILE A 166 9.47 -24.29 3.50
N LEU A 167 10.22 -24.46 4.60
CA LEU A 167 11.63 -24.81 4.55
C LEU A 167 11.87 -26.18 3.92
N ALA A 168 10.97 -27.12 4.11
CA ALA A 168 11.03 -28.45 3.53
C ALA A 168 10.75 -28.48 2.02
N ASP A 169 9.87 -27.57 1.54
CA ASP A 169 9.50 -27.43 0.13
C ASP A 169 10.50 -26.54 -0.64
N ASP A 170 10.77 -25.36 -0.11
CA ASP A 170 11.62 -24.35 -0.74
C ASP A 170 12.45 -23.60 0.32
N SER A 171 13.69 -24.03 0.52
CA SER A 171 14.59 -23.42 1.49
C SER A 171 14.96 -21.96 1.12
N GLU A 172 14.93 -21.58 -0.16
CA GLU A 172 15.22 -20.21 -0.60
C GLU A 172 14.14 -19.23 -0.19
N ALA A 173 12.89 -19.68 -0.08
CA ALA A 173 11.76 -18.84 0.32
C ALA A 173 11.89 -18.23 1.73
N ILE A 174 12.68 -18.86 2.61
CA ILE A 174 12.91 -18.39 3.98
C ILE A 174 14.21 -17.60 4.09
N MET A 175 15.09 -17.69 3.10
CA MET A 175 16.34 -16.94 3.12
C MET A 175 16.08 -15.43 2.91
N PRO A 176 16.83 -14.54 3.59
CA PRO A 176 16.64 -13.08 3.46
C PRO A 176 16.75 -12.55 2.03
N TRP A 177 17.61 -13.13 1.22
CA TRP A 177 17.83 -12.77 -0.18
C TRP A 177 17.22 -13.76 -1.18
N GLY A 178 16.68 -14.85 -0.72
CA GLY A 178 16.18 -16.04 -1.41
C GLY A 178 15.69 -15.82 -2.84
N ALA A 179 14.43 -16.09 -3.10
CA ALA A 179 13.85 -16.04 -4.44
C ALA A 179 14.00 -14.70 -5.19
N ALA A 180 14.06 -13.57 -4.45
CA ALA A 180 14.23 -12.25 -5.09
C ALA A 180 15.69 -11.96 -5.47
N GLY A 181 16.66 -12.41 -4.66
CA GLY A 181 18.08 -12.11 -4.81
C GLY A 181 18.46 -10.66 -4.44
N ILE A 182 19.76 -10.43 -4.26
CA ILE A 182 20.30 -9.12 -3.84
C ILE A 182 20.02 -8.03 -4.88
N MET A 183 20.15 -8.34 -6.18
CA MET A 183 19.98 -7.35 -7.25
C MET A 183 18.55 -6.85 -7.36
N ALA A 184 17.55 -7.72 -7.20
CA ALA A 184 16.15 -7.31 -7.17
C ALA A 184 15.86 -6.43 -5.94
N SER A 185 16.38 -6.81 -4.77
CA SER A 185 16.23 -6.02 -3.55
C SER A 185 16.85 -4.63 -3.67
N LEU A 186 18.02 -4.50 -4.30
CA LEU A 186 18.62 -3.21 -4.63
C LEU A 186 17.76 -2.42 -5.64
N GLY A 187 17.18 -3.09 -6.65
CA GLY A 187 16.25 -2.48 -7.58
C GLY A 187 15.02 -1.90 -6.87
N TRP A 188 14.52 -2.58 -5.86
CA TRP A 188 13.40 -2.09 -5.04
C TRP A 188 13.70 -0.79 -4.31
N PHE A 189 14.96 -0.50 -3.96
CA PHE A 189 15.33 0.78 -3.38
C PHE A 189 14.96 1.96 -4.31
N PHE A 190 15.18 1.81 -5.60
CA PHE A 190 14.80 2.85 -6.56
C PHE A 190 13.29 2.94 -6.72
N VAL A 191 12.59 1.83 -6.80
CA VAL A 191 11.14 1.78 -7.01
C VAL A 191 10.37 2.19 -5.74
N PHE A 192 10.62 1.53 -4.62
CA PHE A 192 9.86 1.73 -3.38
C PHE A 192 10.48 2.79 -2.48
N GLY A 193 11.80 2.94 -2.44
CA GLY A 193 12.46 3.97 -1.65
C GLY A 193 12.27 5.36 -2.26
N LEU A 194 12.82 5.59 -3.44
CA LEU A 194 12.75 6.89 -4.10
C LEU A 194 11.35 7.14 -4.69
N GLY A 195 10.73 6.12 -5.29
CA GLY A 195 9.39 6.24 -5.87
C GLY A 195 8.34 6.63 -4.82
N LEU A 196 8.38 6.03 -3.64
CA LEU A 196 7.45 6.35 -2.55
C LEU A 196 7.65 7.77 -2.02
N ALA A 197 8.91 8.25 -1.91
CA ALA A 197 9.21 9.62 -1.51
C ALA A 197 8.63 10.66 -2.48
N GLY A 198 8.46 10.31 -3.75
CA GLY A 198 7.91 11.17 -4.81
C GLY A 198 6.41 10.98 -5.10
N GLN A 199 5.70 10.09 -4.41
CA GLN A 199 4.30 9.79 -4.72
C GLN A 199 3.37 10.98 -4.48
N PRO A 200 2.59 11.41 -5.49
CA PRO A 200 1.76 12.61 -5.42
C PRO A 200 0.74 12.59 -4.27
N HIS A 201 0.10 11.47 -4.01
CA HIS A 201 -0.92 11.36 -2.96
C HIS A 201 -0.32 11.46 -1.55
N ILE A 202 0.92 11.02 -1.33
CA ILE A 202 1.64 11.18 -0.06
C ILE A 202 2.03 12.65 0.12
N ILE A 203 2.58 13.25 -0.92
CA ILE A 203 3.00 14.66 -0.92
C ILE A 203 1.80 15.58 -0.67
N THR A 204 0.66 15.32 -1.30
CA THR A 204 -0.56 16.09 -1.08
C THR A 204 -1.02 16.03 0.39
N LYS A 205 -0.94 14.84 1.03
CA LYS A 205 -1.24 14.71 2.46
C LYS A 205 -0.27 15.51 3.34
N MET A 206 1.01 15.58 2.95
CA MET A 206 2.00 16.43 3.66
C MET A 206 1.70 17.93 3.52
N MET A 207 1.12 18.36 2.40
CA MET A 207 0.67 19.76 2.20
C MET A 207 -0.51 20.13 3.10
N MET A 208 -1.37 19.18 3.47
CA MET A 208 -2.57 19.39 4.28
C MET A 208 -2.28 19.56 5.78
N ASN A 209 -1.07 19.30 6.25
CA ASN A 209 -0.72 19.43 7.66
C ASN A 209 -0.92 20.87 8.15
N LYS A 210 -1.60 21.03 9.32
CA LYS A 210 -1.91 22.34 9.89
C LYS A 210 -0.64 23.14 10.22
N ASN A 211 0.35 22.48 10.84
CA ASN A 211 1.62 23.11 11.21
C ASN A 211 2.81 22.29 10.67
N ILE A 212 3.87 22.98 10.29
CA ILE A 212 5.13 22.32 9.86
C ILE A 212 5.73 21.44 10.97
N ARG A 213 5.51 21.82 12.24
CA ARG A 213 6.02 21.08 13.41
C ARG A 213 5.37 19.71 13.57
N ASP A 214 4.15 19.54 13.07
CA ASP A 214 3.39 18.29 13.17
C ASP A 214 4.10 17.14 12.43
N ASN A 215 4.92 17.45 11.41
CA ASN A 215 5.72 16.46 10.70
C ASN A 215 6.65 15.64 11.61
N ARG A 216 7.10 16.22 12.74
CA ARG A 216 7.95 15.50 13.71
C ARG A 216 7.20 14.39 14.44
N THR A 217 5.89 14.54 14.63
CA THR A 217 5.03 13.54 15.27
C THR A 217 4.41 12.60 14.26
N ILE A 218 4.03 13.12 13.10
CA ILE A 218 3.38 12.35 12.03
C ILE A 218 4.34 11.29 11.47
N LEU A 219 5.61 11.63 11.25
CA LEU A 219 6.58 10.67 10.70
C LEU A 219 6.72 9.39 11.54
N PRO A 220 7.05 9.44 12.84
CA PRO A 220 7.19 8.21 13.62
C PRO A 220 5.86 7.44 13.73
N MET A 221 4.71 8.13 13.83
CA MET A 221 3.41 7.48 13.85
C MET A 221 3.11 6.76 12.52
N SER A 222 3.41 7.41 11.39
CA SER A 222 3.21 6.81 10.06
C SER A 222 4.12 5.61 9.84
N LEU A 223 5.37 5.68 10.26
CA LEU A 223 6.32 4.57 10.18
C LEU A 223 5.89 3.41 11.06
N PHE A 224 5.47 3.68 12.29
CA PHE A 224 4.95 2.66 13.20
C PHE A 224 3.73 1.94 12.61
N GLY A 225 2.73 2.71 12.15
CA GLY A 225 1.53 2.14 11.52
C GLY A 225 1.85 1.33 10.27
N TYR A 226 2.78 1.79 9.44
CA TYR A 226 3.22 1.08 8.26
C TYR A 226 3.92 -0.24 8.59
N VAL A 227 4.87 -0.23 9.55
CA VAL A 227 5.58 -1.44 9.99
C VAL A 227 4.61 -2.45 10.63
N MET A 228 3.67 -2.00 11.47
CA MET A 228 2.65 -2.87 12.04
C MET A 228 1.78 -3.54 10.98
N ALA A 229 1.29 -2.75 10.01
CA ALA A 229 0.53 -3.30 8.89
C ALA A 229 1.38 -4.28 8.06
N ALA A 230 2.67 -3.98 7.86
CA ALA A 230 3.58 -4.83 7.12
C ALA A 230 3.85 -6.17 7.82
N LEU A 231 4.03 -6.18 9.13
CA LEU A 231 4.19 -7.41 9.89
C LEU A 231 2.95 -8.31 9.76
N LEU A 232 1.75 -7.73 9.78
CA LEU A 232 0.51 -8.50 9.59
C LEU A 232 0.47 -9.17 8.22
N TRP A 233 0.67 -8.42 7.14
CA TRP A 233 0.55 -9.01 5.80
C TRP A 233 1.71 -9.97 5.46
N ILE A 234 2.92 -9.79 6.02
CA ILE A 234 4.02 -10.74 5.89
C ILE A 234 3.66 -12.06 6.61
N SER A 235 3.20 -11.97 7.85
CA SER A 235 2.83 -13.15 8.64
C SER A 235 1.69 -13.93 7.98
N ILE A 236 0.66 -13.24 7.51
CA ILE A 236 -0.46 -13.86 6.79
C ILE A 236 0.06 -14.56 5.51
N GLY A 237 0.94 -13.91 4.75
CA GLY A 237 1.48 -14.48 3.52
C GLY A 237 2.31 -15.75 3.75
N ILE A 238 3.10 -15.80 4.83
CA ILE A 238 3.86 -16.99 5.23
C ILE A 238 2.90 -18.14 5.59
N VAL A 239 1.90 -17.88 6.43
CA VAL A 239 0.95 -18.91 6.85
C VAL A 239 0.12 -19.42 5.67
N MET A 240 -0.33 -18.53 4.78
CA MET A 240 -1.07 -18.91 3.57
C MET A 240 -0.21 -19.76 2.62
N ARG A 241 1.08 -19.45 2.47
CA ARG A 241 1.99 -20.28 1.67
C ARG A 241 2.13 -21.68 2.25
N ALA A 242 2.30 -21.78 3.58
CA ALA A 242 2.39 -23.07 4.26
C ALA A 242 1.11 -23.88 4.09
N ALA A 243 -0.07 -23.26 4.22
CA ALA A 243 -1.36 -23.92 4.03
C ALA A 243 -1.55 -24.45 2.60
N VAL A 244 -1.11 -23.70 1.60
CA VAL A 244 -1.16 -24.15 0.18
C VAL A 244 -0.23 -25.35 -0.06
N ILE A 245 0.97 -25.37 0.55
CA ILE A 245 1.92 -26.48 0.42
C ILE A 245 1.36 -27.73 1.12
N ASP A 246 0.72 -27.56 2.29
CA ASP A 246 0.15 -28.66 3.06
C ASP A 246 -1.18 -29.18 2.46
N GLY A 247 -1.68 -28.57 1.40
CA GLY A 247 -2.89 -29.00 0.66
C GLY A 247 -4.21 -28.62 1.33
N MET A 248 -4.20 -27.61 2.22
CA MET A 248 -5.37 -27.06 2.89
C MET A 248 -6.10 -26.00 2.06
#